data_6241f7e932257a55af013de54cbb85e6
#
_entry.id   6241f7e932257a55af013de54cbb85e6
#
_cell.length_a   1.000
_cell.length_b   1.000
_cell.length_c   1.000
_cell.angle_alpha   90.00
_cell.angle_beta   90.00
_cell.angle_gamma   90.00
#
_symmetry.space_group_name_H-M   'P 1'
#
loop_
_entity.id
_entity.type
_entity.pdbx_description
1 polymer ?
#
loop_
_entity_poly.entity_id
_entity_poly.type
_entity_poly.pdbx_seq_one_letter_code
_entity_poly.pdbx_strand_id
1 'polypeptide(L)'
;WIFVAFHRPMLGPESDHDINEEQQVENYMDMFLEHGVNLVLTGHNHHWFRSYPVKRNGSSASKVINGNGPYTVGDPNPWLIAVISGTGGHDDPSHLYDLGSTPSYSAYQNNTNNGILSIEASNNAQTLTCKFINTAGEVKHTFVINK
;
A
#
# COMPACT_ATOMS: atom_id res chain seq x y z
N TRP A 1 -13.79 8.56 3.40
CA TRP A 1 -12.62 7.83 2.92
C TRP A 1 -12.68 7.66 1.41
N ILE A 2 -11.57 7.87 0.73
CA ILE A 2 -11.48 7.66 -0.72
C ILE A 2 -10.41 6.60 -0.98
N PHE A 3 -10.85 5.51 -1.62
CA PHE A 3 -9.98 4.42 -2.06
C PHE A 3 -9.97 4.37 -3.57
N VAL A 4 -8.80 4.21 -4.16
CA VAL A 4 -8.63 3.95 -5.59
C VAL A 4 -8.06 2.54 -5.74
N ALA A 5 -8.67 1.73 -6.62
CA ALA A 5 -8.22 0.38 -6.87
C ALA A 5 -8.00 0.14 -8.37
N PHE A 6 -6.84 -0.42 -8.71
CA PHE A 6 -6.51 -0.85 -10.07
C PHE A 6 -5.47 -1.97 -10.06
N HIS A 7 -5.21 -2.58 -11.20
CA HIS A 7 -4.45 -3.82 -11.23
C HIS A 7 -2.95 -3.63 -10.98
N ARG A 8 -2.27 -2.78 -11.75
CA ARG A 8 -0.81 -2.62 -11.67
C ARG A 8 -0.42 -1.67 -10.54
N PRO A 9 0.59 -2.01 -9.73
CA PRO A 9 1.03 -1.14 -8.65
C PRO A 9 1.50 0.23 -9.13
N MET A 10 1.17 1.27 -8.36
CA MET A 10 1.73 2.60 -8.54
C MET A 10 3.10 2.73 -7.84
N LEU A 11 3.24 2.11 -6.69
CA LEU A 11 4.46 2.12 -5.87
C LEU A 11 4.71 0.72 -5.33
N GLY A 12 5.97 0.34 -5.21
CA GLY A 12 6.35 -0.93 -4.61
C GLY A 12 7.83 -1.25 -4.76
N PRO A 13 8.27 -2.39 -4.24
CA PRO A 13 9.60 -2.91 -4.49
C PRO A 13 9.71 -3.32 -5.95
N GLU A 14 10.92 -3.22 -6.49
CA GLU A 14 11.24 -3.86 -7.76
C GLU A 14 11.00 -5.37 -7.63
N SER A 15 10.33 -5.94 -8.61
CA SER A 15 10.04 -7.37 -8.68
C SER A 15 10.20 -7.82 -10.13
N ASP A 16 9.98 -9.11 -10.41
CA ASP A 16 10.03 -9.67 -11.77
C ASP A 16 9.03 -9.01 -12.74
N HIS A 17 8.07 -8.26 -12.20
CA HIS A 17 7.14 -7.45 -13.00
C HIS A 17 7.45 -5.97 -12.81
N ASP A 18 7.82 -5.33 -13.91
CA ASP A 18 7.99 -3.89 -13.99
C ASP A 18 6.68 -3.17 -13.64
N ILE A 19 6.71 -2.37 -12.59
CA ILE A 19 5.56 -1.56 -12.15
C ILE A 19 5.48 -0.23 -12.89
N ASN A 20 6.54 0.17 -13.60
CA ASN A 20 6.65 1.47 -14.26
C ASN A 20 6.29 2.63 -13.30
N GLU A 21 6.91 2.63 -12.11
CA GLU A 21 6.63 3.56 -11.01
C GLU A 21 6.66 5.02 -11.48
N GLU A 22 7.70 5.40 -12.24
CA GLU A 22 7.88 6.74 -12.74
C GLU A 22 6.62 7.27 -13.46
N GLN A 23 6.15 6.53 -14.46
CA GLN A 23 4.97 6.92 -15.23
C GLN A 23 3.69 6.94 -14.38
N GLN A 24 3.53 5.97 -13.47
CA GLN A 24 2.36 5.89 -12.61
C GLN A 24 2.31 7.06 -11.61
N VAL A 25 3.45 7.38 -11.01
CA VAL A 25 3.57 8.52 -10.08
C VAL A 25 3.32 9.84 -10.80
N GLU A 26 3.92 10.05 -11.97
CA GLU A 26 3.74 11.27 -12.76
C GLU A 26 2.30 11.48 -13.21
N ASN A 27 1.63 10.41 -13.64
CA ASN A 27 0.28 10.52 -14.19
C ASN A 27 -0.81 10.66 -13.13
N TYR A 28 -0.65 10.09 -11.94
CA TYR A 28 -1.76 9.90 -11.02
C TYR A 28 -1.55 10.48 -9.62
N MET A 29 -0.32 10.57 -9.12
CA MET A 29 -0.10 10.85 -7.70
C MET A 29 -0.59 12.22 -7.27
N ASP A 30 -0.32 13.27 -8.06
CA ASP A 30 -0.77 14.62 -7.75
C ASP A 30 -2.30 14.71 -7.75
N MET A 31 -2.95 14.09 -8.74
CA MET A 31 -4.40 14.03 -8.81
C MET A 31 -4.99 13.31 -7.59
N PHE A 32 -4.42 12.18 -7.17
CA PHE A 32 -4.90 11.46 -6.01
C PHE A 32 -4.74 12.26 -4.71
N LEU A 33 -3.62 12.94 -4.55
CA LEU A 33 -3.37 13.80 -3.39
C LEU A 33 -4.31 15.01 -3.36
N GLU A 34 -4.52 15.67 -4.51
CA GLU A 34 -5.42 16.81 -4.64
C GLU A 34 -6.86 16.46 -4.30
N HIS A 35 -7.30 15.26 -4.68
CA HIS A 35 -8.65 14.77 -4.39
C HIS A 35 -8.79 14.00 -3.07
N GLY A 36 -7.77 13.98 -2.23
CA GLY A 36 -7.83 13.41 -0.89
C GLY A 36 -7.93 11.88 -0.85
N VAL A 37 -7.34 11.19 -1.84
CA VAL A 37 -7.25 9.72 -1.81
C VAL A 37 -6.42 9.27 -0.62
N ASN A 38 -6.95 8.37 0.18
CA ASN A 38 -6.31 7.86 1.40
C ASN A 38 -5.53 6.57 1.13
N LEU A 39 -6.11 5.64 0.35
CA LEU A 39 -5.50 4.37 0.00
C LEU A 39 -5.53 4.12 -1.51
N VAL A 40 -4.40 3.68 -2.04
CA VAL A 40 -4.29 3.12 -3.39
C VAL A 40 -4.07 1.62 -3.26
N LEU A 41 -5.02 0.84 -3.76
CA LEU A 41 -5.07 -0.61 -3.61
C LEU A 41 -4.76 -1.26 -4.95
N THR A 42 -3.75 -2.11 -4.98
CA THR A 42 -3.29 -2.76 -6.21
C THR A 42 -3.00 -4.23 -6.00
N GLY A 43 -2.81 -4.97 -7.08
CA GLY A 43 -2.45 -6.37 -7.11
C GLY A 43 -1.24 -6.62 -8.01
N HIS A 44 -1.39 -7.46 -9.04
CA HIS A 44 -0.43 -7.80 -10.07
C HIS A 44 0.84 -8.48 -9.56
N ASN A 45 1.60 -7.82 -8.71
CA ASN A 45 2.81 -8.38 -8.10
C ASN A 45 2.40 -9.32 -6.96
N HIS A 46 2.84 -10.58 -7.04
CA HIS A 46 2.45 -11.64 -6.10
C HIS A 46 3.22 -11.55 -4.79
N HIS A 47 3.17 -10.40 -4.16
CA HIS A 47 3.66 -10.14 -2.81
C HIS A 47 2.71 -9.19 -2.09
N TRP A 48 2.98 -8.97 -0.81
CA TRP A 48 2.30 -7.98 -0.01
C TRP A 48 3.24 -6.81 0.30
N PHE A 49 2.77 -5.61 0.07
CA PHE A 49 3.52 -4.39 0.30
C PHE A 49 2.62 -3.31 0.85
N ARG A 50 3.17 -2.46 1.72
CA ARG A 50 2.57 -1.21 2.16
C ARG A 50 3.63 -0.12 2.24
N SER A 51 3.34 1.04 1.65
CA SER A 51 4.16 2.23 1.86
C SER A 51 3.88 2.88 3.23
N TYR A 52 4.82 3.66 3.75
CA TYR A 52 4.47 4.73 4.68
C TYR A 52 3.48 5.69 4.01
N PRO A 53 2.86 6.65 4.77
CA PRO A 53 2.25 7.82 4.16
C PRO A 53 3.25 8.52 3.24
N VAL A 54 2.90 8.70 1.97
CA VAL A 54 3.79 9.21 0.94
C VAL A 54 3.18 10.39 0.21
N LYS A 55 4.05 11.22 -0.36
CA LYS A 55 3.76 12.27 -1.34
C LYS A 55 4.69 12.13 -2.53
N ARG A 56 4.38 12.83 -3.62
CA ARG A 56 5.23 12.90 -4.80
C ARG A 56 6.60 13.52 -4.48
N ASN A 57 7.63 13.00 -5.11
CA ASN A 57 8.99 13.51 -5.11
C ASN A 57 9.62 13.28 -6.49
N GLY A 58 9.44 14.24 -7.40
CA GLY A 58 9.82 14.07 -8.82
C GLY A 58 8.99 12.98 -9.48
N SER A 59 9.64 12.00 -10.10
CA SER A 59 9.04 10.82 -10.73
C SER A 59 8.85 9.63 -9.76
N SER A 60 9.10 9.82 -8.47
CA SER A 60 8.95 8.80 -7.44
C SER A 60 8.18 9.34 -6.23
N ALA A 61 8.21 8.61 -5.14
CA ALA A 61 7.55 8.97 -3.88
C ALA A 61 8.54 9.14 -2.74
N SER A 62 8.21 10.00 -1.79
CA SER A 62 8.91 10.12 -0.52
C SER A 62 7.95 9.95 0.65
N LYS A 63 8.43 9.29 1.71
CA LYS A 63 7.65 9.18 2.95
C LYS A 63 7.51 10.53 3.64
N VAL A 64 6.33 10.78 4.17
CA VAL A 64 5.97 12.01 4.91
C VAL A 64 6.06 11.78 6.41
N ILE A 65 5.65 10.58 6.85
CA ILE A 65 5.57 10.19 8.26
C ILE A 65 6.33 8.88 8.46
N ASN A 66 7.11 8.79 9.53
CA ASN A 66 7.77 7.55 9.96
C ASN A 66 6.92 6.80 11.02
N GLY A 67 7.25 5.54 11.23
CA GLY A 67 6.59 4.69 12.21
C GLY A 67 5.37 3.94 11.66
N ASN A 68 4.69 3.19 12.53
CA ASN A 68 3.62 2.27 12.12
C ASN A 68 2.21 2.83 12.35
N GLY A 69 2.07 4.13 12.55
CA GLY A 69 0.79 4.77 12.83
C GLY A 69 0.43 4.77 14.32
N PRO A 70 -0.78 5.16 14.70
CA PRO A 70 -1.83 5.62 13.80
C PRO A 70 -1.45 6.90 13.03
N TYR A 71 -1.88 6.99 11.79
CA TYR A 71 -1.67 8.17 10.95
C TYR A 71 -2.93 9.03 10.95
N THR A 72 -2.79 10.37 10.91
CA THR A 72 -3.93 11.29 10.82
C THR A 72 -3.99 11.92 9.44
N VAL A 73 -5.13 11.84 8.77
CA VAL A 73 -5.33 12.38 7.42
C VAL A 73 -5.08 13.90 7.42
N GLY A 74 -4.31 14.37 6.44
CA GLY A 74 -4.01 15.79 6.28
C GLY A 74 -2.92 16.36 7.19
N ASP A 75 -2.32 15.57 8.08
CA ASP A 75 -1.22 16.00 8.93
C ASP A 75 0.06 15.19 8.61
N PRO A 76 1.18 15.84 8.32
CA PRO A 76 1.39 17.30 8.19
C PRO A 76 0.95 17.91 6.85
N ASN A 77 0.60 17.12 5.85
CA ASN A 77 0.19 17.53 4.50
C ASN A 77 -0.64 16.41 3.86
N PRO A 78 -1.26 16.64 2.71
CA PRO A 78 -1.87 15.55 1.95
C PRO A 78 -0.87 14.43 1.70
N TRP A 79 -1.29 13.22 1.97
CA TRP A 79 -0.54 11.99 1.71
C TRP A 79 -1.49 10.84 1.39
N LEU A 80 -0.97 9.82 0.78
CA LEU A 80 -1.68 8.57 0.56
C LEU A 80 -0.82 7.38 1.01
N ILE A 81 -1.44 6.23 1.18
CA ILE A 81 -0.76 4.96 1.39
C ILE A 81 -1.02 4.06 0.18
N ALA A 82 0.05 3.54 -0.43
CA ALA A 82 -0.04 2.54 -1.47
C ALA A 82 0.09 1.14 -0.88
N VAL A 83 -0.79 0.24 -1.32
CA VAL A 83 -0.80 -1.17 -0.91
C VAL A 83 -0.82 -2.06 -2.13
N ILE A 84 0.05 -3.07 -2.16
CA ILE A 84 -0.05 -4.21 -3.04
C ILE A 84 -0.59 -5.39 -2.23
N SER A 85 -1.71 -5.95 -2.66
CA SER A 85 -2.32 -7.15 -2.09
C SER A 85 -2.50 -8.19 -3.19
N GLY A 86 -1.39 -8.62 -3.78
CA GLY A 86 -1.38 -9.52 -4.95
C GLY A 86 -1.34 -11.01 -4.61
N THR A 87 -1.43 -11.39 -3.34
CA THR A 87 -1.25 -12.77 -2.88
C THR A 87 -2.56 -13.53 -2.64
N GLY A 88 -3.71 -12.93 -2.94
CA GLY A 88 -5.03 -13.50 -2.58
C GLY A 88 -5.56 -14.56 -3.53
N GLY A 89 -5.03 -14.68 -4.74
CA GLY A 89 -5.60 -15.54 -5.79
C GLY A 89 -4.72 -16.70 -6.25
N HIS A 90 -3.52 -16.86 -5.70
CA HIS A 90 -2.58 -17.91 -6.10
C HIS A 90 -2.38 -18.88 -4.95
N ASP A 91 -2.63 -20.16 -5.20
CA ASP A 91 -2.53 -21.24 -4.23
C ASP A 91 -1.12 -21.86 -4.12
N ASP A 92 -0.23 -21.52 -5.05
CA ASP A 92 1.16 -22.02 -5.06
C ASP A 92 2.13 -20.97 -4.50
N PRO A 93 2.76 -21.22 -3.32
CA PRO A 93 3.73 -20.33 -2.72
C PRO A 93 4.98 -20.07 -3.60
N SER A 94 5.27 -20.95 -4.58
CA SER A 94 6.41 -20.76 -5.49
C SER A 94 6.22 -19.60 -6.46
N HIS A 95 5.01 -19.06 -6.55
CA HIS A 95 4.68 -17.88 -7.35
C HIS A 95 4.68 -16.56 -6.55
N LEU A 96 5.12 -16.56 -5.30
CA LEU A 96 5.39 -15.34 -4.57
C LEU A 96 6.71 -14.76 -5.07
N TYR A 97 6.66 -13.55 -5.60
CA TYR A 97 7.82 -12.91 -6.22
C TYR A 97 8.88 -12.50 -5.21
N ASP A 98 10.13 -12.62 -5.62
CA ASP A 98 11.22 -12.02 -4.89
C ASP A 98 11.00 -10.50 -4.78
N LEU A 99 11.21 -10.02 -3.57
CA LEU A 99 11.26 -8.61 -3.30
C LEU A 99 12.65 -8.14 -3.68
N GLY A 100 12.76 -7.36 -4.75
CA GLY A 100 13.99 -6.73 -5.15
C GLY A 100 14.47 -5.68 -4.13
N SER A 101 14.94 -4.54 -4.60
CA SER A 101 15.35 -3.46 -3.69
C SER A 101 14.16 -2.93 -2.88
N THR A 102 14.37 -2.75 -1.57
CA THR A 102 13.36 -2.16 -0.69
C THR A 102 13.33 -0.64 -0.86
N PRO A 103 12.25 -0.05 -1.37
CA PRO A 103 12.14 1.40 -1.49
C PRO A 103 12.22 2.09 -0.12
N SER A 104 12.77 3.31 -0.07
CA SER A 104 12.90 4.09 1.16
C SER A 104 11.55 4.43 1.83
N TYR A 105 10.48 4.37 1.07
CA TYR A 105 9.10 4.58 1.53
C TYR A 105 8.39 3.29 1.94
N SER A 106 9.04 2.13 1.90
CA SER A 106 8.47 0.85 2.33
C SER A 106 8.27 0.81 3.83
N ALA A 107 7.06 0.49 4.28
CA ALA A 107 6.73 0.30 5.68
C ALA A 107 6.54 -1.17 6.06
N TYR A 108 6.11 -2.00 5.10
CA TYR A 108 5.95 -3.44 5.28
C TYR A 108 5.99 -4.18 3.95
N GLN A 109 6.63 -5.33 3.95
CA GLN A 109 6.69 -6.25 2.82
C GLN A 109 6.55 -7.69 3.31
N ASN A 110 5.88 -8.53 2.52
CA ASN A 110 5.79 -9.97 2.78
C ASN A 110 5.59 -10.72 1.45
N ASN A 111 6.47 -11.68 1.19
CA ASN A 111 6.39 -12.58 0.03
C ASN A 111 6.38 -14.07 0.43
N THR A 112 6.02 -14.36 1.68
CA THR A 112 6.02 -15.73 2.21
C THR A 112 4.64 -16.23 2.61
N ASN A 113 3.62 -15.36 2.52
CA ASN A 113 2.25 -15.70 2.90
C ASN A 113 1.25 -15.25 1.84
N ASN A 114 0.37 -16.14 1.46
CA ASN A 114 -0.86 -15.80 0.75
C ASN A 114 -1.88 -15.22 1.74
N GLY A 115 -2.71 -14.28 1.27
CA GLY A 115 -3.69 -13.65 2.13
C GLY A 115 -4.42 -12.49 1.49
N ILE A 116 -5.12 -11.75 2.31
CA ILE A 116 -5.96 -10.62 1.90
C ILE A 116 -5.71 -9.38 2.76
N LEU A 117 -6.03 -8.23 2.22
CA LEU A 117 -6.19 -7.00 2.98
C LEU A 117 -7.63 -6.90 3.49
N SER A 118 -7.80 -6.83 4.82
CA SER A 118 -9.06 -6.46 5.46
C SER A 118 -9.02 -4.98 5.82
N ILE A 119 -10.08 -4.24 5.50
CA ILE A 119 -10.25 -2.84 5.88
C ILE A 119 -11.54 -2.71 6.67
N GLU A 120 -11.43 -2.22 7.90
CA GLU A 120 -12.55 -2.00 8.81
C GLU A 120 -12.66 -0.53 9.15
N ALA A 121 -13.84 0.07 8.90
CA ALA A 121 -14.16 1.41 9.33
C ALA A 121 -14.91 1.37 10.67
N SER A 122 -14.43 2.08 11.67
CA SER A 122 -15.00 2.14 13.02
C SER A 122 -15.12 3.59 13.51
N ASN A 123 -15.65 3.77 14.70
CA ASN A 123 -15.82 5.08 15.31
C ASN A 123 -16.54 6.08 14.40
N ASN A 124 -17.73 5.71 13.90
CA ASN A 124 -18.50 6.50 12.93
C ASN A 124 -17.68 6.87 11.68
N ALA A 125 -16.90 5.91 11.17
CA ALA A 125 -16.00 6.08 10.04
C ALA A 125 -14.88 7.13 10.25
N GLN A 126 -14.50 7.39 11.48
CA GLN A 126 -13.35 8.25 11.79
C GLN A 126 -12.03 7.48 11.83
N THR A 127 -12.08 6.16 11.93
CA THR A 127 -10.90 5.30 12.01
C THR A 127 -10.99 4.17 10.98
N LEU A 128 -9.91 3.97 10.22
CA LEU A 128 -9.70 2.78 9.42
C LEU A 128 -8.65 1.89 10.08
N THR A 129 -9.00 0.63 10.31
CA THR A 129 -8.06 -0.42 10.70
C THR A 129 -7.84 -1.35 9.52
N CYS A 130 -6.62 -1.41 9.03
CA CYS A 130 -6.22 -2.22 7.89
C CYS A 130 -5.34 -3.38 8.37
N LYS A 131 -5.66 -4.61 7.96
CA LYS A 131 -4.96 -5.82 8.38
C LYS A 131 -4.59 -6.67 7.18
N PHE A 132 -3.34 -7.11 7.08
CA PHE A 132 -2.97 -8.23 6.24
C PHE A 132 -3.22 -9.52 7.02
N ILE A 133 -4.08 -10.38 6.47
CA ILE A 133 -4.49 -11.65 7.09
C ILE A 133 -4.10 -12.78 6.13
N ASN A 134 -3.29 -13.73 6.60
CA ASN A 134 -2.88 -14.86 5.79
C ASN A 134 -3.97 -15.95 5.68
N THR A 135 -3.72 -16.96 4.85
CA THR A 135 -4.67 -18.08 4.64
C THR A 135 -4.92 -18.94 5.89
N ALA A 136 -4.07 -18.87 6.91
CA ALA A 136 -4.29 -19.49 8.21
C ALA A 136 -5.15 -18.65 9.17
N GLY A 137 -5.59 -17.45 8.73
CA GLY A 137 -6.36 -16.53 9.56
C GLY A 137 -5.50 -15.68 10.52
N GLU A 138 -4.18 -15.73 10.38
CA GLU A 138 -3.29 -14.96 11.23
C GLU A 138 -3.10 -13.54 10.70
N VAL A 139 -3.16 -12.55 11.59
CA VAL A 139 -2.84 -11.15 11.27
C VAL A 139 -1.32 -11.00 11.21
N LYS A 140 -0.78 -10.72 10.03
CA LYS A 140 0.66 -10.54 9.79
C LYS A 140 1.10 -9.08 9.88
N HIS A 141 0.20 -8.15 9.61
CA HIS A 141 0.47 -6.72 9.72
C HIS A 141 -0.80 -5.94 10.00
N THR A 142 -0.68 -4.84 10.73
CA THR A 142 -1.79 -3.93 11.01
C THR A 142 -1.30 -2.49 10.91
N PHE A 143 -2.12 -1.62 10.34
CA PHE A 143 -1.95 -0.17 10.41
C PHE A 143 -3.29 0.54 10.57
N VAL A 144 -3.25 1.74 11.11
CA VAL A 144 -4.45 2.51 11.45
C VAL A 144 -4.33 3.92 10.85
N ILE A 145 -5.45 4.40 10.30
CA ILE A 145 -5.59 5.77 9.80
C ILE A 145 -6.79 6.41 10.50
N ASN A 146 -6.61 7.63 11.00
CA ASN A 146 -7.66 8.45 11.60
C ASN A 146 -7.97 9.67 10.72
N LYS A 147 -9.22 10.14 10.79
CA LYS A 147 -9.62 11.48 10.29
C LYS A 147 -9.30 12.55 11.31
#